data_41c9a63087bbb34d7b82898ac1c13ae9
#
_entry.id   41c9a63087bbb34d7b82898ac1c13ae9
#
_cell.length_a   1.000
_cell.length_b   1.000
_cell.length_c   1.000
_cell.angle_alpha   90.00
_cell.angle_beta   90.00
_cell.angle_gamma   90.00
#
_symmetry.space_group_name_H-M   'P 1'
#
loop_
_entity.id
_entity.type
_entity.pdbx_description
1 polymer ?
#
loop_
_entity_poly.entity_id
_entity_poly.type
_entity_poly.pdbx_seq_one_letter_code
_entity_poly.pdbx_strand_id
1 'polypeptide(L)'
;TVADTGQWFLIVRDFTLDRMMDAIRADLALLGVHQEVFSSERALAEAGAADVTIAQLRAAGLIYEGILDPPKGKTPEDWEPRRQTLFRATAFGDDVDRPLRKSDGTATYFANDIAYHADKMRRGADVMIDVWGADHGGYVSRMTAAVKALSTAANRPCALEVVLCQMVKVLKDGEPVRMSKRAGTFITLRDLLEEVGRDAVRFTMLTRKSDAQMEFDIAAAVAQTRENPVFYVQYAHARCRSVLRAAGEMLGEAATAPQTLAEAELSGLAHEADLALIRRIASWPRVVEAAALAREPHRIAFFLYDLAADFHMLWNRGRDDAALRFLRADAPDETRARVALVAATAMVIRSGLAVMGVAPVEEMR
;
A
#
# COMPACT_ATOMS: atom_id res chain seq x y z
N THR A 1 -43.86 -8.93 13.56
CA THR A 1 -44.36 -8.28 12.33
C THR A 1 -44.14 -6.78 12.45
N VAL A 2 -43.21 -6.24 11.68
CA VAL A 2 -42.96 -4.79 11.61
C VAL A 2 -44.07 -4.19 10.77
N ALA A 3 -44.99 -3.47 11.40
CA ALA A 3 -46.19 -2.95 10.77
C ALA A 3 -46.00 -1.66 9.96
N ASP A 4 -44.84 -0.99 10.11
CA ASP A 4 -44.49 0.26 9.43
C ASP A 4 -43.39 0.04 8.38
N THR A 5 -43.69 0.45 7.15
CA THR A 5 -42.78 0.31 5.98
C THR A 5 -41.45 1.02 6.20
N GLY A 6 -41.41 2.12 6.97
CA GLY A 6 -40.20 2.85 7.30
C GLY A 6 -39.29 2.10 8.29
N GLN A 7 -39.84 1.45 9.28
CA GLN A 7 -39.11 0.74 10.32
C GLN A 7 -38.43 -0.53 9.81
N TRP A 8 -39.14 -1.36 9.02
CA TRP A 8 -38.54 -2.59 8.49
C TRP A 8 -37.38 -2.27 7.54
N PHE A 9 -37.49 -1.21 6.73
CA PHE A 9 -36.39 -0.79 5.83
C PHE A 9 -35.12 -0.45 6.60
N LEU A 10 -35.24 0.29 7.70
CA LEU A 10 -34.10 0.64 8.54
C LEU A 10 -33.41 -0.60 9.13
N ILE A 11 -34.25 -1.56 9.63
CA ILE A 11 -33.74 -2.81 10.21
C ILE A 11 -32.99 -3.63 9.14
N VAL A 12 -33.58 -3.81 7.97
CA VAL A 12 -32.96 -4.58 6.87
C VAL A 12 -31.70 -3.89 6.36
N ARG A 13 -31.73 -2.57 6.21
CA ARG A 13 -30.59 -1.78 5.79
C ARG A 13 -29.43 -1.94 6.78
N ASP A 14 -29.67 -1.75 8.05
CA ASP A 14 -28.62 -1.77 9.07
C ASP A 14 -28.05 -3.18 9.24
N PHE A 15 -28.90 -4.22 9.25
CA PHE A 15 -28.46 -5.61 9.22
C PHE A 15 -27.60 -5.92 7.98
N THR A 16 -28.00 -5.45 6.80
CA THR A 16 -27.25 -5.68 5.56
C THR A 16 -25.90 -4.97 5.61
N LEU A 17 -25.85 -3.73 6.09
CA LEU A 17 -24.59 -2.99 6.26
C LEU A 17 -23.64 -3.71 7.20
N ASP A 18 -24.12 -4.19 8.34
CA ASP A 18 -23.29 -4.92 9.31
C ASP A 18 -22.70 -6.18 8.67
N ARG A 19 -23.52 -6.99 7.97
CA ARG A 19 -23.02 -8.20 7.28
C ARG A 19 -22.03 -7.90 6.18
N MET A 20 -22.28 -6.85 5.40
CA MET A 20 -21.33 -6.41 4.36
C MET A 20 -20.01 -5.92 4.96
N MET A 21 -20.07 -5.16 6.05
CA MET A 21 -18.86 -4.70 6.74
C MET A 21 -18.08 -5.85 7.38
N ASP A 22 -18.76 -6.86 7.93
CA ASP A 22 -18.09 -8.06 8.45
C ASP A 22 -17.37 -8.82 7.32
N ALA A 23 -18.01 -8.96 6.14
CA ALA A 23 -17.39 -9.58 4.97
C ALA A 23 -16.17 -8.79 4.49
N ILE A 24 -16.26 -7.46 4.40
CA ILE A 24 -15.15 -6.59 4.00
C ILE A 24 -13.97 -6.74 4.98
N ARG A 25 -14.23 -6.69 6.29
CA ARG A 25 -13.19 -6.88 7.31
C ARG A 25 -12.51 -8.24 7.19
N ALA A 26 -13.31 -9.30 6.97
CA ALA A 26 -12.79 -10.64 6.80
C ALA A 26 -11.90 -10.77 5.55
N ASP A 27 -12.30 -10.20 4.42
CA ASP A 27 -11.51 -10.23 3.18
C ASP A 27 -10.23 -9.40 3.29
N LEU A 28 -10.30 -8.22 3.93
CA LEU A 28 -9.10 -7.43 4.24
C LEU A 28 -8.13 -8.18 5.16
N ALA A 29 -8.65 -8.86 6.19
CA ALA A 29 -7.84 -9.66 7.10
C ALA A 29 -7.15 -10.83 6.37
N LEU A 30 -7.84 -11.50 5.44
CA LEU A 30 -7.24 -12.53 4.58
C LEU A 30 -6.08 -11.97 3.75
N LEU A 31 -6.23 -10.75 3.22
CA LEU A 31 -5.14 -10.05 2.53
C LEU A 31 -4.03 -9.56 3.49
N GLY A 32 -4.25 -9.63 4.80
CA GLY A 32 -3.33 -9.10 5.82
C GLY A 32 -3.37 -7.58 5.94
N VAL A 33 -4.52 -6.98 5.65
CA VAL A 33 -4.80 -5.55 5.85
C VAL A 33 -5.73 -5.40 7.05
N HIS A 34 -5.25 -4.70 8.08
CA HIS A 34 -6.00 -4.44 9.30
C HIS A 34 -6.19 -2.95 9.47
N GLN A 35 -7.44 -2.48 9.28
CA GLN A 35 -7.81 -1.10 9.49
C GLN A 35 -8.19 -0.89 10.96
N GLU A 36 -7.63 0.14 11.58
CA GLU A 36 -7.96 0.50 12.97
C GLU A 36 -9.32 1.22 13.06
N VAL A 37 -9.65 2.02 12.06
CA VAL A 37 -10.86 2.84 12.05
C VAL A 37 -11.63 2.67 10.74
N PHE A 38 -12.91 2.32 10.86
CA PHE A 38 -13.90 2.37 9.79
C PHE A 38 -14.85 3.53 10.05
N SER A 39 -14.64 4.66 9.36
CA SER A 39 -15.47 5.86 9.53
C SER A 39 -16.79 5.71 8.81
N SER A 40 -17.88 6.07 9.48
CA SER A 40 -19.22 6.09 8.90
C SER A 40 -19.58 7.49 8.43
N GLU A 41 -19.84 7.68 7.14
CA GLU A 41 -20.34 8.95 6.59
C GLU A 41 -21.67 9.34 7.24
N ARG A 42 -22.56 8.36 7.47
CA ARG A 42 -23.84 8.58 8.17
C ARG A 42 -23.62 9.12 9.57
N ALA A 43 -22.74 8.50 10.35
CA ALA A 43 -22.47 8.95 11.71
C ALA A 43 -21.91 10.39 11.75
N LEU A 44 -21.06 10.76 10.80
CA LEU A 44 -20.57 12.12 10.66
C LEU A 44 -21.71 13.09 10.28
N ALA A 45 -22.60 12.69 9.37
CA ALA A 45 -23.74 13.51 8.97
C ALA A 45 -24.75 13.71 10.13
N GLU A 46 -25.10 12.65 10.86
CA GLU A 46 -25.98 12.69 12.03
C GLU A 46 -25.39 13.53 13.18
N ALA A 47 -24.08 13.53 13.31
CA ALA A 47 -23.36 14.40 14.25
C ALA A 47 -23.26 15.88 13.80
N GLY A 48 -23.78 16.23 12.62
CA GLY A 48 -23.70 17.57 12.07
C GLY A 48 -22.28 18.03 11.72
N ALA A 49 -21.36 17.08 11.44
CA ALA A 49 -19.95 17.38 11.22
C ALA A 49 -19.71 18.37 10.07
N ALA A 50 -20.52 18.32 9.01
CA ALA A 50 -20.44 19.29 7.91
C ALA A 50 -20.79 20.72 8.37
N ASP A 51 -21.85 20.88 9.18
CA ASP A 51 -22.26 22.18 9.68
C ASP A 51 -21.21 22.80 10.61
N VAL A 52 -20.64 22.01 11.50
CA VAL A 52 -19.55 22.42 12.39
C VAL A 52 -18.33 22.88 11.57
N THR A 53 -17.97 22.11 10.54
CA THR A 53 -16.82 22.41 9.68
C THR A 53 -17.07 23.67 8.83
N ILE A 54 -18.26 23.82 8.28
CA ILE A 54 -18.67 25.05 7.56
C ILE A 54 -18.62 26.26 8.48
N ALA A 55 -19.11 26.16 9.71
CA ALA A 55 -19.04 27.25 10.68
C ALA A 55 -17.59 27.63 11.02
N GLN A 56 -16.71 26.66 11.21
CA GLN A 56 -15.27 26.89 11.44
C GLN A 56 -14.61 27.63 10.27
N LEU A 57 -14.82 27.17 9.04
CA LEU A 57 -14.29 27.82 7.84
C LEU A 57 -14.89 29.23 7.62
N ARG A 58 -16.16 29.44 7.99
CA ARG A 58 -16.83 30.74 7.93
C ARG A 58 -16.22 31.72 8.93
N ALA A 59 -15.95 31.27 10.14
CA ALA A 59 -15.29 32.10 11.16
C ALA A 59 -13.87 32.51 10.72
N ALA A 60 -13.19 31.70 9.92
CA ALA A 60 -11.90 32.02 9.31
C ALA A 60 -12.01 32.91 8.04
N GLY A 61 -13.21 33.38 7.65
CA GLY A 61 -13.42 34.21 6.46
C GLY A 61 -13.30 33.47 5.13
N LEU A 62 -13.32 32.12 5.14
CA LEU A 62 -13.11 31.27 3.97
C LEU A 62 -14.40 30.84 3.27
N ILE A 63 -15.55 31.31 3.76
CA ILE A 63 -16.87 31.04 3.20
C ILE A 63 -17.60 32.35 2.93
N TYR A 64 -18.28 32.43 1.80
CA TYR A 64 -19.10 33.59 1.42
C TYR A 64 -20.36 33.15 0.67
N GLU A 65 -21.33 34.04 0.52
CA GLU A 65 -22.51 33.84 -0.30
C GLU A 65 -22.30 34.49 -1.68
N GLY A 66 -22.35 33.70 -2.72
CA GLY A 66 -22.04 34.16 -4.08
C GLY A 66 -22.77 33.37 -5.17
N ILE A 67 -22.57 33.79 -6.42
CA ILE A 67 -23.05 33.12 -7.61
C ILE A 67 -21.81 32.67 -8.39
N LEU A 68 -21.75 31.39 -8.76
CA LEU A 68 -20.69 30.88 -9.63
C LEU A 68 -21.02 31.14 -11.08
N ASP A 69 -19.99 31.37 -11.88
CA ASP A 69 -20.09 31.34 -13.33
C ASP A 69 -20.56 29.97 -13.84
N PRO A 70 -21.19 29.92 -15.04
CA PRO A 70 -21.56 28.65 -15.61
C PRO A 70 -20.32 27.72 -15.76
N PRO A 71 -20.51 26.38 -15.67
CA PRO A 71 -19.43 25.44 -15.83
C PRO A 71 -18.69 25.63 -17.15
N LYS A 72 -17.36 25.54 -17.15
CA LYS A 72 -16.56 25.56 -18.38
C LYS A 72 -16.99 24.40 -19.29
N GLY A 73 -17.29 24.71 -20.55
CA GLY A 73 -17.78 23.75 -21.54
C GLY A 73 -19.25 23.95 -21.89
N LYS A 74 -19.98 22.84 -22.14
CA LYS A 74 -21.41 22.94 -22.46
C LYS A 74 -22.19 23.25 -21.19
N THR A 75 -22.76 24.44 -21.08
CA THR A 75 -23.67 24.81 -20.00
C THR A 75 -24.93 23.93 -20.06
N PRO A 76 -25.35 23.26 -18.95
CA PRO A 76 -26.61 22.54 -18.93
C PRO A 76 -27.79 23.46 -19.29
N GLU A 77 -28.79 22.94 -20.01
CA GLU A 77 -29.97 23.71 -20.45
C GLU A 77 -30.79 24.26 -19.26
N ASP A 78 -30.73 23.59 -18.12
CA ASP A 78 -31.41 23.95 -16.87
C ASP A 78 -30.50 24.75 -15.90
N TRP A 79 -29.33 25.21 -16.35
CA TRP A 79 -28.46 26.01 -15.53
C TRP A 79 -29.02 27.40 -15.26
N GLU A 80 -29.18 27.76 -13.99
CA GLU A 80 -29.61 29.08 -13.56
C GLU A 80 -28.62 29.68 -12.54
N PRO A 81 -28.35 31.02 -12.65
CA PRO A 81 -27.53 31.70 -11.67
C PRO A 81 -28.26 31.74 -10.32
N ARG A 82 -27.70 31.14 -9.29
CA ARG A 82 -28.26 31.12 -7.92
C ARG A 82 -27.23 31.44 -6.86
N ARG A 83 -27.65 32.11 -5.81
CA ARG A 83 -26.80 32.30 -4.63
C ARG A 83 -26.57 30.99 -3.93
N GLN A 84 -25.30 30.72 -3.56
CA GLN A 84 -24.84 29.52 -2.93
C GLN A 84 -23.85 29.85 -1.83
N THR A 85 -23.78 29.02 -0.81
CA THR A 85 -22.70 29.05 0.18
C THR A 85 -21.44 28.48 -0.44
N LEU A 86 -20.45 29.34 -0.70
CA LEU A 86 -19.24 29.01 -1.44
C LEU A 86 -18.02 28.99 -0.52
N PHE A 87 -17.15 28.03 -0.75
CA PHE A 87 -15.83 27.93 -0.17
C PHE A 87 -14.80 28.56 -1.11
N ARG A 88 -13.90 29.40 -0.60
CA ARG A 88 -12.82 30.09 -1.32
C ARG A 88 -11.69 29.13 -1.68
N ALA A 89 -11.99 28.11 -2.50
CA ALA A 89 -11.04 27.08 -2.89
C ALA A 89 -9.89 27.65 -3.74
N THR A 90 -10.17 28.68 -4.53
CA THR A 90 -9.17 29.37 -5.38
C THR A 90 -8.04 29.99 -4.55
N ALA A 91 -8.32 30.43 -3.33
CA ALA A 91 -7.30 30.99 -2.41
C ALA A 91 -6.27 29.93 -1.96
N PHE A 92 -6.57 28.63 -2.15
CA PHE A 92 -5.74 27.51 -1.75
C PHE A 92 -5.25 26.63 -2.93
N GLY A 93 -5.49 27.09 -4.18
CA GLY A 93 -4.93 26.46 -5.38
C GLY A 93 -5.89 25.56 -6.16
N ASP A 94 -7.19 25.61 -5.90
CA ASP A 94 -8.19 25.04 -6.79
C ASP A 94 -8.49 26.02 -7.95
N ASP A 95 -9.13 25.57 -9.02
CA ASP A 95 -9.43 26.34 -10.23
C ASP A 95 -10.70 27.20 -10.10
N VAL A 96 -11.61 26.84 -9.17
CA VAL A 96 -12.88 27.53 -8.95
C VAL A 96 -13.33 27.37 -7.49
N ASP A 97 -14.05 28.37 -6.97
CA ASP A 97 -14.67 28.26 -5.65
C ASP A 97 -15.81 27.22 -5.67
N ARG A 98 -16.04 26.53 -4.55
CA ARG A 98 -16.88 25.34 -4.52
C ARG A 98 -18.12 25.51 -3.64
N PRO A 99 -19.30 25.05 -4.11
CA PRO A 99 -20.51 25.08 -3.31
C PRO A 99 -20.45 24.04 -2.19
N LEU A 100 -20.82 24.46 -0.99
CA LEU A 100 -20.90 23.58 0.18
C LEU A 100 -22.32 23.15 0.52
N ARG A 101 -23.34 23.86 0.00
CA ARG A 101 -24.74 23.53 0.21
C ARG A 101 -25.47 23.39 -1.12
N LYS A 102 -26.40 22.44 -1.16
CA LYS A 102 -27.35 22.25 -2.26
C LYS A 102 -28.47 23.29 -2.19
N SER A 103 -29.36 23.31 -3.17
CA SER A 103 -30.55 24.22 -3.21
C SER A 103 -31.52 24.01 -2.07
N ASP A 104 -31.63 22.80 -1.55
CA ASP A 104 -32.45 22.42 -0.41
C ASP A 104 -31.79 22.73 0.96
N GLY A 105 -30.60 23.34 0.96
CA GLY A 105 -29.83 23.66 2.16
C GLY A 105 -29.00 22.50 2.72
N THR A 106 -29.12 21.29 2.20
CA THR A 106 -28.31 20.14 2.64
C THR A 106 -26.85 20.29 2.20
N ALA A 107 -25.94 19.62 2.92
CA ALA A 107 -24.52 19.62 2.58
C ALA A 107 -24.30 18.92 1.22
N THR A 108 -23.36 19.42 0.43
CA THR A 108 -22.85 18.72 -0.75
C THR A 108 -21.96 17.55 -0.34
N TYR A 109 -21.71 16.62 -1.25
CA TYR A 109 -20.69 15.56 -1.03
C TYR A 109 -19.33 16.15 -0.65
N PHE A 110 -18.93 17.23 -1.31
CA PHE A 110 -17.69 17.93 -1.01
C PHE A 110 -17.64 18.47 0.42
N ALA A 111 -18.73 19.03 0.93
CA ALA A 111 -18.80 19.50 2.32
C ALA A 111 -18.66 18.33 3.31
N ASN A 112 -19.25 17.17 3.00
CA ASN A 112 -19.08 15.97 3.82
C ASN A 112 -17.63 15.45 3.78
N ASP A 113 -16.99 15.48 2.62
CA ASP A 113 -15.57 15.09 2.47
C ASP A 113 -14.65 16.02 3.27
N ILE A 114 -14.92 17.34 3.26
CA ILE A 114 -14.17 18.30 4.09
C ILE A 114 -14.37 17.98 5.58
N ALA A 115 -15.59 17.68 6.00
CA ALA A 115 -15.87 17.31 7.40
C ALA A 115 -15.18 16.01 7.81
N TYR A 116 -15.09 15.03 6.91
CA TYR A 116 -14.35 13.82 7.15
C TYR A 116 -12.83 14.07 7.30
N HIS A 117 -12.25 14.95 6.48
CA HIS A 117 -10.84 15.34 6.64
C HIS A 117 -10.60 16.16 7.91
N ALA A 118 -11.55 17.00 8.29
CA ALA A 118 -11.50 17.67 9.60
C ALA A 118 -11.52 16.65 10.76
N ASP A 119 -12.25 15.55 10.63
CA ASP A 119 -12.24 14.45 11.60
C ASP A 119 -10.88 13.74 11.65
N LYS A 120 -10.29 13.41 10.50
CA LYS A 120 -8.92 12.84 10.43
C LYS A 120 -7.91 13.78 11.13
N MET A 121 -8.00 15.07 10.90
CA MET A 121 -7.12 16.07 11.53
C MET A 121 -7.30 16.10 13.04
N ARG A 122 -8.54 16.03 13.56
CA ARG A 122 -8.83 15.95 15.00
C ARG A 122 -8.26 14.70 15.66
N ARG A 123 -8.18 13.59 14.93
CA ARG A 123 -7.56 12.32 15.38
C ARG A 123 -6.03 12.39 15.45
N GLY A 124 -5.41 13.49 15.09
CA GLY A 124 -3.98 13.71 15.30
C GLY A 124 -3.11 13.57 14.04
N ALA A 125 -3.67 13.41 12.85
CA ALA A 125 -2.89 13.30 11.62
C ALA A 125 -2.19 14.62 11.27
N ASP A 126 -0.88 14.61 11.08
CA ASP A 126 -0.08 15.72 10.53
C ASP A 126 0.06 15.58 9.01
N VAL A 127 0.04 14.34 8.50
CA VAL A 127 -0.03 14.02 7.08
C VAL A 127 -1.17 13.04 6.87
N MET A 128 -2.11 13.39 6.03
CA MET A 128 -3.16 12.50 5.54
C MET A 128 -2.74 11.95 4.18
N ILE A 129 -2.78 10.64 4.01
CA ILE A 129 -2.48 9.98 2.75
C ILE A 129 -3.75 9.30 2.27
N ASP A 130 -4.38 9.87 1.25
CA ASP A 130 -5.56 9.30 0.63
C ASP A 130 -5.16 8.43 -0.57
N VAL A 131 -5.69 7.21 -0.64
CA VAL A 131 -5.47 6.29 -1.76
C VAL A 131 -6.75 6.21 -2.58
N TRP A 132 -6.72 6.76 -3.80
CA TRP A 132 -7.90 6.87 -4.67
C TRP A 132 -7.70 6.17 -6.00
N GLY A 133 -8.80 5.76 -6.64
CA GLY A 133 -8.78 5.34 -8.03
C GLY A 133 -8.41 6.51 -8.95
N ALA A 134 -7.76 6.22 -10.07
CA ALA A 134 -7.29 7.23 -11.03
C ALA A 134 -8.41 8.07 -11.64
N ASP A 135 -9.65 7.57 -11.65
CA ASP A 135 -10.87 8.27 -12.06
C ASP A 135 -11.20 9.48 -11.16
N HIS A 136 -10.68 9.52 -9.93
CA HIS A 136 -10.79 10.64 -9.00
C HIS A 136 -9.68 11.70 -9.14
N GLY A 137 -8.79 11.59 -10.14
CA GLY A 137 -7.68 12.53 -10.36
C GLY A 137 -8.08 14.00 -10.39
N GLY A 138 -9.24 14.33 -11.02
CA GLY A 138 -9.79 15.68 -11.05
C GLY A 138 -10.30 16.23 -9.72
N TYR A 139 -10.37 15.39 -8.67
CA TYR A 139 -10.81 15.79 -7.34
C TYR A 139 -9.65 16.20 -6.41
N VAL A 140 -8.41 15.90 -6.80
CA VAL A 140 -7.21 16.08 -5.98
C VAL A 140 -6.98 17.54 -5.60
N SER A 141 -6.99 18.46 -6.58
CA SER A 141 -6.75 19.89 -6.33
C SER A 141 -7.78 20.46 -5.35
N ARG A 142 -9.05 20.10 -5.54
CA ARG A 142 -10.18 20.53 -4.71
C ARG A 142 -10.01 20.08 -3.25
N MET A 143 -9.67 18.81 -3.04
CA MET A 143 -9.50 18.28 -1.67
C MET A 143 -8.23 18.79 -1.01
N THR A 144 -7.15 18.95 -1.76
CA THR A 144 -5.91 19.56 -1.27
C THR A 144 -6.15 21.01 -0.82
N ALA A 145 -6.92 21.79 -1.59
CA ALA A 145 -7.30 23.14 -1.21
C ALA A 145 -8.12 23.16 0.09
N ALA A 146 -9.06 22.22 0.24
CA ALA A 146 -9.88 22.10 1.44
C ALA A 146 -9.05 21.78 2.69
N VAL A 147 -8.12 20.81 2.61
CA VAL A 147 -7.26 20.46 3.75
C VAL A 147 -6.31 21.60 4.13
N LYS A 148 -5.74 22.31 3.15
CA LYS A 148 -4.96 23.52 3.41
C LYS A 148 -5.79 24.59 4.16
N ALA A 149 -7.04 24.80 3.76
CA ALA A 149 -7.95 25.72 4.41
C ALA A 149 -8.28 25.30 5.85
N LEU A 150 -8.54 23.99 6.08
CA LEU A 150 -8.75 23.42 7.41
C LEU A 150 -7.52 23.62 8.31
N SER A 151 -6.32 23.34 7.78
CA SER A 151 -5.05 23.55 8.49
C SER A 151 -4.89 25.01 8.91
N THR A 152 -5.17 25.95 8.00
CA THR A 152 -5.13 27.39 8.27
C THR A 152 -6.18 27.80 9.33
N ALA A 153 -7.42 27.37 9.16
CA ALA A 153 -8.51 27.73 10.08
C ALA A 153 -8.32 27.16 11.50
N ALA A 154 -7.69 26.01 11.62
CA ALA A 154 -7.37 25.37 12.88
C ALA A 154 -6.04 25.85 13.50
N ASN A 155 -5.27 26.66 12.79
CA ASN A 155 -3.87 27.02 13.15
C ASN A 155 -3.03 25.78 13.52
N ARG A 156 -3.20 24.69 12.76
CA ARG A 156 -2.51 23.42 12.96
C ARG A 156 -1.98 22.91 11.62
N PRO A 157 -0.65 22.76 11.45
CA PRO A 157 -0.08 22.20 10.23
C PRO A 157 -0.63 20.80 9.95
N CYS A 158 -1.18 20.61 8.77
CA CYS A 158 -1.63 19.31 8.27
C CYS A 158 -1.58 19.31 6.75
N ALA A 159 -1.03 18.26 6.17
CA ALA A 159 -0.90 18.09 4.72
C ALA A 159 -1.78 16.95 4.22
N LEU A 160 -2.25 17.07 2.96
CA LEU A 160 -2.88 15.99 2.22
C LEU A 160 -1.97 15.55 1.08
N GLU A 161 -1.64 14.27 1.06
CA GLU A 161 -1.01 13.57 -0.05
C GLU A 161 -2.04 12.63 -0.67
N VAL A 162 -2.17 12.62 -2.00
CA VAL A 162 -3.10 11.73 -2.70
C VAL A 162 -2.30 10.78 -3.57
N VAL A 163 -2.47 9.48 -3.34
CA VAL A 163 -1.90 8.41 -4.14
C VAL A 163 -2.98 7.89 -5.08
N LEU A 164 -2.79 8.11 -6.38
CA LEU A 164 -3.72 7.60 -7.39
C LEU A 164 -3.33 6.19 -7.80
N CYS A 165 -4.31 5.28 -7.81
CA CYS A 165 -4.15 3.89 -8.22
C CYS A 165 -4.87 3.65 -9.55
N GLN A 166 -4.12 3.11 -10.53
CA GLN A 166 -4.68 2.71 -11.82
C GLN A 166 -5.47 1.41 -11.73
N MET A 167 -6.31 1.20 -12.74
CA MET A 167 -7.07 -0.04 -12.87
C MET A 167 -6.14 -1.23 -13.10
N VAL A 168 -6.44 -2.33 -12.41
CA VAL A 168 -5.79 -3.63 -12.61
C VAL A 168 -6.68 -4.48 -13.51
N LYS A 169 -6.11 -5.03 -14.58
CA LYS A 169 -6.76 -6.04 -15.42
C LYS A 169 -6.36 -7.41 -14.91
N VAL A 170 -7.33 -8.25 -14.59
CA VAL A 170 -7.07 -9.64 -14.22
C VAL A 170 -7.11 -10.50 -15.46
N LEU A 171 -6.06 -11.30 -15.67
CA LEU A 171 -5.95 -12.29 -16.75
C LEU A 171 -6.01 -13.69 -16.15
N LYS A 172 -6.64 -14.60 -16.90
CA LYS A 172 -6.60 -16.04 -16.65
C LYS A 172 -6.19 -16.72 -17.95
N ASP A 173 -5.11 -17.49 -17.91
CA ASP A 173 -4.50 -18.14 -19.09
C ASP A 173 -4.20 -17.15 -20.25
N GLY A 174 -3.76 -15.93 -19.88
CA GLY A 174 -3.43 -14.87 -20.84
C GLY A 174 -4.62 -14.09 -21.38
N GLU A 175 -5.86 -14.49 -21.06
CA GLU A 175 -7.07 -13.83 -21.53
C GLU A 175 -7.71 -12.95 -20.44
N PRO A 176 -8.18 -11.73 -20.77
CA PRO A 176 -8.85 -10.86 -19.80
C PRO A 176 -10.11 -11.50 -19.22
N VAL A 177 -10.21 -11.57 -17.91
CA VAL A 177 -11.43 -12.00 -17.25
C VAL A 177 -12.51 -10.93 -17.44
N ARG A 178 -13.57 -11.28 -18.15
CA ARG A 178 -14.71 -10.36 -18.36
C ARG A 178 -15.52 -10.22 -17.07
N MET A 179 -15.42 -9.04 -16.46
CA MET A 179 -16.20 -8.72 -15.27
C MET A 179 -17.45 -7.93 -15.65
N SER A 180 -18.61 -8.43 -15.24
CA SER A 180 -19.88 -7.74 -15.45
C SER A 180 -20.74 -7.83 -14.19
N LYS A 181 -20.95 -6.68 -13.53
CA LYS A 181 -21.86 -6.59 -12.37
C LYS A 181 -23.28 -7.01 -12.73
N ARG A 182 -23.74 -6.72 -13.97
CA ARG A 182 -25.09 -7.08 -14.44
C ARG A 182 -25.25 -8.58 -14.70
N ALA A 183 -24.18 -9.25 -15.14
CA ALA A 183 -24.18 -10.69 -15.41
C ALA A 183 -23.79 -11.53 -14.18
N GLY A 184 -23.40 -10.89 -13.06
CA GLY A 184 -22.92 -11.58 -11.86
C GLY A 184 -21.55 -12.26 -12.06
N THR A 185 -20.85 -11.93 -13.13
CA THR A 185 -19.50 -12.48 -13.43
C THR A 185 -18.45 -11.49 -12.96
N PHE A 186 -17.83 -11.77 -11.83
CA PHE A 186 -16.68 -11.00 -11.31
C PHE A 186 -15.85 -11.90 -10.41
N ILE A 187 -14.56 -11.64 -10.37
CA ILE A 187 -13.65 -12.27 -9.40
C ILE A 187 -13.66 -11.39 -8.15
N THR A 188 -14.01 -11.97 -7.01
CA THR A 188 -13.89 -11.29 -5.72
C THR A 188 -12.45 -11.29 -5.24
N LEU A 189 -12.12 -10.42 -4.28
CA LEU A 189 -10.82 -10.47 -3.59
C LEU A 189 -10.59 -11.84 -2.94
N ARG A 190 -11.64 -12.43 -2.36
CA ARG A 190 -11.60 -13.76 -1.73
C ARG A 190 -11.23 -14.83 -2.74
N ASP A 191 -11.93 -14.88 -3.90
CA ASP A 191 -11.64 -15.87 -4.95
C ASP A 191 -10.18 -15.78 -5.41
N LEU A 192 -9.65 -14.56 -5.58
CA LEU A 192 -8.27 -14.33 -5.97
C LEU A 192 -7.29 -14.83 -4.88
N LEU A 193 -7.58 -14.56 -3.60
CA LEU A 193 -6.73 -15.00 -2.49
C LEU A 193 -6.75 -16.52 -2.31
N GLU A 194 -7.89 -17.18 -2.56
CA GLU A 194 -8.03 -18.63 -2.50
C GLU A 194 -7.29 -19.32 -3.67
N GLU A 195 -7.30 -18.73 -4.88
CA GLU A 195 -6.63 -19.29 -6.05
C GLU A 195 -5.11 -19.02 -6.05
N VAL A 196 -4.67 -17.83 -5.66
CA VAL A 196 -3.29 -17.37 -5.82
C VAL A 196 -2.50 -17.40 -4.50
N GLY A 197 -3.17 -17.20 -3.39
CA GLY A 197 -2.55 -17.01 -2.08
C GLY A 197 -2.18 -15.56 -1.79
N ARG A 198 -2.25 -15.22 -0.50
CA ARG A 198 -2.03 -13.87 0.02
C ARG A 198 -0.69 -13.26 -0.40
N ASP A 199 0.39 -14.00 -0.21
CA ASP A 199 1.75 -13.47 -0.39
C ASP A 199 2.05 -13.16 -1.85
N ALA A 200 1.61 -14.03 -2.77
CA ALA A 200 1.76 -13.81 -4.20
C ALA A 200 0.91 -12.62 -4.68
N VAL A 201 -0.33 -12.47 -4.19
CA VAL A 201 -1.18 -11.31 -4.52
C VAL A 201 -0.51 -10.03 -4.03
N ARG A 202 -0.10 -9.97 -2.75
CA ARG A 202 0.54 -8.76 -2.18
C ARG A 202 1.80 -8.38 -2.92
N PHE A 203 2.72 -9.34 -3.09
CA PHE A 203 4.00 -9.07 -3.73
C PHE A 203 3.81 -8.58 -5.16
N THR A 204 3.00 -9.30 -5.95
CA THR A 204 2.74 -8.97 -7.36
C THR A 204 2.11 -7.57 -7.49
N MET A 205 1.08 -7.27 -6.70
CA MET A 205 0.44 -5.94 -6.70
C MET A 205 1.45 -4.82 -6.37
N LEU A 206 2.40 -5.07 -5.48
CA LEU A 206 3.40 -4.11 -5.07
C LEU A 206 4.62 -4.03 -6.02
N THR A 207 4.68 -4.80 -7.10
CA THR A 207 5.75 -4.67 -8.10
C THR A 207 5.54 -3.52 -9.08
N ARG A 208 4.38 -2.87 -9.06
CA ARG A 208 4.06 -1.76 -9.96
C ARG A 208 3.88 -0.46 -9.19
N LYS A 209 4.24 0.64 -9.84
CA LYS A 209 3.90 1.97 -9.36
C LYS A 209 2.38 2.13 -9.40
N SER A 210 1.80 2.76 -8.38
CA SER A 210 0.34 2.86 -8.21
C SER A 210 -0.37 3.51 -9.41
N ASP A 211 0.28 4.49 -10.06
CA ASP A 211 -0.25 5.22 -11.22
C ASP A 211 -0.01 4.51 -12.58
N ALA A 212 0.66 3.36 -12.58
CA ALA A 212 0.90 2.56 -13.78
C ALA A 212 -0.18 1.48 -13.96
N GLN A 213 -0.64 1.30 -15.20
CA GLN A 213 -1.53 0.18 -15.52
C GLN A 213 -0.86 -1.16 -15.25
N MET A 214 -1.64 -2.10 -14.74
CA MET A 214 -1.18 -3.44 -14.39
C MET A 214 -2.11 -4.51 -14.98
N GLU A 215 -1.50 -5.55 -15.53
CA GLU A 215 -2.15 -6.81 -15.84
C GLU A 215 -1.70 -7.84 -14.80
N PHE A 216 -2.67 -8.40 -14.08
CA PHE A 216 -2.46 -9.43 -13.08
C PHE A 216 -2.83 -10.78 -13.69
N ASP A 217 -1.82 -11.54 -14.09
CA ASP A 217 -2.00 -12.90 -14.62
C ASP A 217 -1.98 -13.92 -13.48
N ILE A 218 -3.10 -14.60 -13.27
CA ILE A 218 -3.27 -15.59 -12.21
C ILE A 218 -2.28 -16.73 -12.36
N ALA A 219 -2.10 -17.26 -13.58
CA ALA A 219 -1.19 -18.38 -13.82
C ALA A 219 0.27 -18.00 -13.55
N ALA A 220 0.70 -16.80 -13.97
CA ALA A 220 2.04 -16.30 -13.71
C ALA A 220 2.27 -16.06 -12.20
N ALA A 221 1.26 -15.61 -11.47
CA ALA A 221 1.36 -15.33 -10.03
C ALA A 221 1.55 -16.58 -9.16
N VAL A 222 1.06 -17.76 -9.61
CA VAL A 222 1.23 -19.03 -8.89
C VAL A 222 2.41 -19.86 -9.40
N ALA A 223 3.04 -19.47 -10.52
CA ALA A 223 4.12 -20.23 -11.12
C ALA A 223 5.35 -20.30 -10.20
N GLN A 224 5.91 -21.50 -10.04
CA GLN A 224 7.14 -21.73 -9.26
C GLN A 224 8.37 -21.63 -10.16
N THR A 225 8.54 -20.49 -10.80
CA THR A 225 9.61 -20.23 -11.75
C THR A 225 10.38 -18.96 -11.38
N ARG A 226 11.56 -18.78 -12.00
CA ARG A 226 12.39 -17.58 -11.80
C ARG A 226 11.67 -16.30 -12.25
N GLU A 227 10.78 -16.41 -13.20
CA GLU A 227 9.99 -15.29 -13.74
C GLU A 227 8.95 -14.79 -12.74
N ASN A 228 8.56 -15.61 -11.77
CA ASN A 228 7.71 -15.19 -10.66
C ASN A 228 8.56 -14.52 -9.57
N PRO A 229 8.47 -13.20 -9.40
CA PRO A 229 9.37 -12.48 -8.50
C PRO A 229 9.20 -12.83 -7.02
N VAL A 230 7.98 -13.15 -6.56
CA VAL A 230 7.78 -13.56 -5.16
C VAL A 230 8.43 -14.91 -4.90
N PHE A 231 8.23 -15.88 -5.79
CA PHE A 231 8.86 -17.18 -5.69
C PHE A 231 10.39 -17.06 -5.68
N TYR A 232 10.95 -16.24 -6.56
CA TYR A 232 12.40 -16.04 -6.70
C TYR A 232 13.02 -15.46 -5.42
N VAL A 233 12.38 -14.49 -4.78
CA VAL A 233 12.82 -13.89 -3.53
C VAL A 233 12.68 -14.86 -2.35
N GLN A 234 11.54 -15.56 -2.25
CA GLN A 234 11.31 -16.56 -1.20
C GLN A 234 12.29 -17.73 -1.33
N TYR A 235 12.60 -18.14 -2.55
CA TYR A 235 13.60 -19.18 -2.81
C TYR A 235 15.01 -18.77 -2.37
N ALA A 236 15.39 -17.50 -2.57
CA ALA A 236 16.65 -16.97 -2.04
C ALA A 236 16.68 -17.05 -0.50
N HIS A 237 15.59 -16.66 0.17
CA HIS A 237 15.49 -16.78 1.63
C HIS A 237 15.62 -18.23 2.11
N ALA A 238 14.86 -19.15 1.52
CA ALA A 238 14.91 -20.57 1.87
C ALA A 238 16.32 -21.17 1.67
N ARG A 239 17.03 -20.78 0.61
CA ARG A 239 18.42 -21.16 0.39
C ARG A 239 19.35 -20.59 1.46
N CYS A 240 19.22 -19.33 1.84
CA CYS A 240 19.98 -18.74 2.94
C CYS A 240 19.75 -19.55 4.22
N ARG A 241 18.51 -19.91 4.54
CA ARG A 241 18.15 -20.71 5.71
C ARG A 241 18.77 -22.11 5.66
N SER A 242 18.80 -22.74 4.49
CA SER A 242 19.45 -24.03 4.27
C SER A 242 20.97 -23.98 4.56
N VAL A 243 21.65 -22.92 4.07
CA VAL A 243 23.08 -22.71 4.36
C VAL A 243 23.32 -22.53 5.85
N LEU A 244 22.49 -21.72 6.54
CA LEU A 244 22.62 -21.48 7.98
C LEU A 244 22.43 -22.76 8.80
N ARG A 245 21.47 -23.62 8.43
CA ARG A 245 21.30 -24.93 9.08
C ARG A 245 22.53 -25.81 8.90
N ALA A 246 22.99 -25.96 7.65
CA ALA A 246 24.18 -26.75 7.36
C ALA A 246 25.46 -26.20 8.04
N ALA A 247 25.56 -24.87 8.18
CA ALA A 247 26.63 -24.24 8.95
C ALA A 247 26.55 -24.58 10.43
N GLY A 248 25.36 -24.62 11.02
CA GLY A 248 25.14 -25.03 12.40
C GLY A 248 25.55 -26.49 12.64
N GLU A 249 25.23 -27.39 11.73
CA GLU A 249 25.66 -28.80 11.75
C GLU A 249 27.19 -28.94 11.67
N MET A 250 27.83 -28.12 10.82
CA MET A 250 29.28 -28.18 10.55
C MET A 250 30.11 -27.50 11.63
N LEU A 251 29.70 -26.32 12.11
CA LEU A 251 30.50 -25.45 13.01
C LEU A 251 29.96 -25.43 14.45
N GLY A 252 28.80 -26.04 14.69
CA GLY A 252 28.03 -25.95 15.91
C GLY A 252 27.07 -24.76 15.94
N GLU A 253 25.94 -24.92 16.63
CA GLU A 253 24.86 -23.90 16.65
C GLU A 253 25.35 -22.54 17.23
N ALA A 254 26.26 -22.55 18.20
CA ALA A 254 26.81 -21.33 18.77
C ALA A 254 27.57 -20.47 17.74
N ALA A 255 28.15 -21.09 16.71
CA ALA A 255 28.89 -20.39 15.65
C ALA A 255 27.94 -19.66 14.66
N THR A 256 26.66 -20.06 14.61
CA THR A 256 25.63 -19.43 13.77
C THR A 256 24.69 -18.53 14.57
N ALA A 257 24.93 -18.32 15.86
CA ALA A 257 24.18 -17.40 16.69
C ALA A 257 24.34 -15.96 16.16
N PRO A 258 23.27 -15.13 16.17
CA PRO A 258 23.31 -13.77 15.60
C PRO A 258 24.46 -12.91 16.16
N GLN A 259 24.76 -13.00 17.45
CA GLN A 259 25.84 -12.27 18.11
C GLN A 259 27.22 -12.68 17.57
N THR A 260 27.44 -14.00 17.45
CA THR A 260 28.70 -14.55 16.92
C THR A 260 28.92 -14.16 15.46
N LEU A 261 27.84 -14.19 14.64
CA LEU A 261 27.93 -13.78 13.23
C LEU A 261 28.13 -12.26 13.06
N ALA A 262 27.62 -11.44 13.99
CA ALA A 262 27.84 -10.00 13.96
C ALA A 262 29.29 -9.61 14.27
N GLU A 263 30.04 -10.46 14.97
CA GLU A 263 31.45 -10.28 15.34
C GLU A 263 32.42 -11.01 14.38
N ALA A 264 31.89 -11.62 13.30
CA ALA A 264 32.71 -12.38 12.36
C ALA A 264 33.69 -11.46 11.63
N GLU A 265 34.94 -11.92 11.48
CA GLU A 265 35.97 -11.24 10.69
C GLU A 265 35.61 -11.36 9.18
N LEU A 266 35.43 -10.23 8.52
CA LEU A 266 34.93 -10.16 7.13
C LEU A 266 36.01 -9.84 6.09
N SER A 267 37.28 -9.62 6.49
CA SER A 267 38.36 -9.24 5.59
C SER A 267 38.65 -10.25 4.48
N GLY A 268 38.27 -11.52 4.69
CA GLY A 268 38.35 -12.58 3.67
C GLY A 268 37.29 -12.46 2.54
N LEU A 269 36.28 -11.60 2.67
CA LEU A 269 35.25 -11.36 1.64
C LEU A 269 35.73 -10.33 0.62
N ALA A 270 36.77 -10.65 -0.13
CA ALA A 270 37.41 -9.74 -1.09
C ALA A 270 37.00 -9.96 -2.55
N HIS A 271 36.32 -11.07 -2.84
CA HIS A 271 35.89 -11.36 -4.20
C HIS A 271 34.76 -10.39 -4.62
N GLU A 272 34.77 -10.00 -5.90
CA GLU A 272 33.82 -9.00 -6.45
C GLU A 272 32.35 -9.36 -6.19
N ALA A 273 31.99 -10.65 -6.26
CA ALA A 273 30.63 -11.10 -5.98
C ALA A 273 30.23 -10.98 -4.49
N ASP A 274 31.19 -11.23 -3.55
CA ASP A 274 30.97 -10.99 -2.12
C ASP A 274 30.74 -9.48 -1.88
N LEU A 275 31.61 -8.64 -2.46
CA LEU A 275 31.52 -7.18 -2.34
C LEU A 275 30.25 -6.61 -2.99
N ALA A 276 29.78 -7.16 -4.09
CA ALA A 276 28.53 -6.76 -4.73
C ALA A 276 27.34 -7.01 -3.79
N LEU A 277 27.26 -8.19 -3.19
CA LEU A 277 26.22 -8.55 -2.25
C LEU A 277 26.27 -7.69 -0.98
N ILE A 278 27.46 -7.42 -0.44
CA ILE A 278 27.66 -6.52 0.70
C ILE A 278 27.14 -5.11 0.38
N ARG A 279 27.51 -4.54 -0.76
CA ARG A 279 27.04 -3.20 -1.18
C ARG A 279 25.51 -3.16 -1.31
N ARG A 280 24.91 -4.21 -1.87
CA ARG A 280 23.46 -4.33 -1.99
C ARG A 280 22.81 -4.31 -0.60
N ILE A 281 23.25 -5.14 0.33
CA ILE A 281 22.75 -5.20 1.70
C ILE A 281 22.91 -3.84 2.40
N ALA A 282 24.09 -3.22 2.29
CA ALA A 282 24.39 -1.94 2.92
C ALA A 282 23.50 -0.79 2.42
N SER A 283 22.93 -0.91 1.22
CA SER A 283 22.03 0.11 0.65
C SER A 283 20.58 0.00 1.19
N TRP A 284 20.21 -1.09 1.89
CA TRP A 284 18.87 -1.36 2.34
C TRP A 284 18.20 -0.23 3.14
N PRO A 285 18.84 0.36 4.17
CA PRO A 285 18.18 1.42 4.94
C PRO A 285 17.83 2.63 4.07
N ARG A 286 18.69 3.00 3.14
CA ARG A 286 18.44 4.12 2.19
C ARG A 286 17.31 3.81 1.22
N VAL A 287 17.17 2.55 0.78
CA VAL A 287 16.06 2.13 -0.10
C VAL A 287 14.74 2.24 0.62
N VAL A 288 14.67 1.80 1.89
CA VAL A 288 13.46 1.90 2.71
C VAL A 288 13.07 3.37 2.91
N GLU A 289 14.01 4.22 3.30
CA GLU A 289 13.78 5.65 3.48
C GLU A 289 13.26 6.30 2.18
N ALA A 290 13.93 6.04 1.05
CA ALA A 290 13.52 6.60 -0.24
C ALA A 290 12.12 6.10 -0.68
N ALA A 291 11.82 4.82 -0.46
CA ALA A 291 10.51 4.25 -0.77
C ALA A 291 9.40 4.87 0.11
N ALA A 292 9.67 5.06 1.41
CA ALA A 292 8.75 5.66 2.35
C ALA A 292 8.47 7.14 2.02
N LEU A 293 9.50 7.94 1.78
CA LEU A 293 9.36 9.35 1.44
C LEU A 293 8.61 9.56 0.12
N ALA A 294 8.87 8.70 -0.88
CA ALA A 294 8.20 8.78 -2.18
C ALA A 294 6.81 8.10 -2.21
N ARG A 295 6.39 7.38 -1.16
CA ARG A 295 5.19 6.52 -1.16
C ARG A 295 5.22 5.47 -2.28
N GLU A 296 6.39 4.91 -2.56
CA GLU A 296 6.67 4.00 -3.67
C GLU A 296 7.12 2.60 -3.19
N PRO A 297 6.20 1.75 -2.68
CA PRO A 297 6.56 0.44 -2.16
C PRO A 297 7.14 -0.52 -3.21
N HIS A 298 6.90 -0.30 -4.50
CA HIS A 298 7.50 -1.09 -5.58
C HIS A 298 9.04 -1.06 -5.57
N ARG A 299 9.67 -0.02 -5.02
CA ARG A 299 11.14 0.05 -4.85
C ARG A 299 11.66 -1.07 -3.95
N ILE A 300 10.88 -1.47 -2.94
CA ILE A 300 11.22 -2.59 -2.06
C ILE A 300 11.16 -3.91 -2.84
N ALA A 301 10.12 -4.13 -3.64
CA ALA A 301 9.98 -5.34 -4.46
C ALA A 301 11.16 -5.50 -5.44
N PHE A 302 11.55 -4.43 -6.15
CA PHE A 302 12.68 -4.45 -7.06
C PHE A 302 14.01 -4.70 -6.32
N PHE A 303 14.21 -4.02 -5.19
CA PHE A 303 15.39 -4.25 -4.37
C PHE A 303 15.53 -5.71 -3.93
N LEU A 304 14.44 -6.32 -3.46
CA LEU A 304 14.44 -7.72 -3.04
C LEU A 304 14.73 -8.68 -4.19
N TYR A 305 14.18 -8.41 -5.37
CA TYR A 305 14.46 -9.19 -6.57
C TYR A 305 15.95 -9.12 -6.95
N ASP A 306 16.53 -7.92 -6.96
CA ASP A 306 17.95 -7.71 -7.25
C ASP A 306 18.84 -8.36 -6.18
N LEU A 307 18.50 -8.25 -4.89
CA LEU A 307 19.22 -8.90 -3.80
C LEU A 307 19.21 -10.42 -3.96
N ALA A 308 18.05 -10.98 -4.31
CA ALA A 308 17.92 -12.41 -4.60
C ALA A 308 18.79 -12.82 -5.80
N ALA A 309 18.84 -12.00 -6.86
CA ALA A 309 19.65 -12.25 -8.03
C ALA A 309 21.16 -12.24 -7.70
N ASP A 310 21.63 -11.24 -6.93
CA ASP A 310 23.02 -11.16 -6.48
C ASP A 310 23.40 -12.39 -5.62
N PHE A 311 22.52 -12.82 -4.71
CA PHE A 311 22.72 -14.01 -3.90
C PHE A 311 22.77 -15.29 -4.72
N HIS A 312 21.83 -15.49 -5.66
CA HIS A 312 21.82 -16.65 -6.54
C HIS A 312 23.03 -16.70 -7.47
N MET A 313 23.52 -15.54 -7.89
CA MET A 313 24.75 -15.44 -8.69
C MET A 313 25.94 -15.92 -7.87
N LEU A 314 26.11 -15.46 -6.63
CA LEU A 314 27.19 -15.92 -5.74
C LEU A 314 27.08 -17.41 -5.45
N TRP A 315 25.85 -17.92 -5.18
CA TRP A 315 25.58 -19.35 -5.02
C TRP A 315 26.07 -20.18 -6.23
N ASN A 316 25.73 -19.74 -7.44
CA ASN A 316 26.10 -20.47 -8.67
C ASN A 316 27.62 -20.43 -8.89
N ARG A 317 28.27 -19.31 -8.65
CA ARG A 317 29.74 -19.22 -8.72
C ARG A 317 30.44 -20.17 -7.76
N GLY A 318 29.90 -20.41 -6.56
CA GLY A 318 30.44 -21.41 -5.62
C GLY A 318 30.30 -22.86 -6.10
N ARG A 319 29.51 -23.15 -7.14
CA ARG A 319 29.49 -24.47 -7.80
C ARG A 319 30.71 -24.65 -8.72
N ASP A 320 31.10 -23.58 -9.40
CA ASP A 320 32.18 -23.58 -10.39
C ASP A 320 33.55 -23.33 -9.75
N ASP A 321 33.60 -22.49 -8.71
CA ASP A 321 34.79 -22.17 -7.92
C ASP A 321 34.59 -22.59 -6.45
N ALA A 322 35.34 -23.60 -6.03
CA ALA A 322 35.29 -24.11 -4.66
C ALA A 322 35.67 -23.06 -3.62
N ALA A 323 36.51 -22.08 -3.98
CA ALA A 323 36.88 -20.98 -3.09
C ALA A 323 35.71 -20.04 -2.74
N LEU A 324 34.65 -20.01 -3.55
CA LEU A 324 33.46 -19.19 -3.33
C LEU A 324 32.30 -19.94 -2.66
N ARG A 325 32.49 -21.21 -2.28
CA ARG A 325 31.46 -21.96 -1.55
C ARG A 325 31.21 -21.32 -0.19
N PHE A 326 29.96 -21.28 0.22
CA PHE A 326 29.58 -20.75 1.54
C PHE A 326 30.15 -21.58 2.70
N LEU A 327 30.23 -22.90 2.52
CA LEU A 327 30.70 -23.86 3.52
C LEU A 327 31.92 -24.60 3.00
N ARG A 328 33.03 -24.46 3.73
CA ARG A 328 34.33 -25.11 3.44
C ARG A 328 34.94 -25.62 4.73
N ALA A 329 35.06 -26.93 4.87
CA ALA A 329 35.66 -27.56 6.05
C ALA A 329 37.15 -27.25 6.20
N ASP A 330 37.85 -27.02 5.08
CA ASP A 330 39.27 -26.66 4.96
C ASP A 330 39.58 -25.17 5.25
N ALA A 331 38.53 -24.31 5.31
CA ALA A 331 38.68 -22.89 5.51
C ALA A 331 37.61 -22.32 6.50
N PRO A 332 37.71 -22.64 7.81
CA PRO A 332 36.66 -22.30 8.77
C PRO A 332 36.43 -20.80 8.96
N ASP A 333 37.46 -19.97 8.84
CA ASP A 333 37.34 -18.52 9.01
C ASP A 333 36.62 -17.87 7.81
N GLU A 334 36.95 -18.29 6.58
CA GLU A 334 36.22 -17.86 5.38
C GLU A 334 34.77 -18.35 5.39
N THR A 335 34.54 -19.55 5.92
CA THR A 335 33.19 -20.09 6.12
C THR A 335 32.39 -19.23 7.08
N ARG A 336 32.94 -18.84 8.22
CA ARG A 336 32.25 -17.93 9.17
C ARG A 336 31.93 -16.59 8.53
N ALA A 337 32.85 -15.99 7.78
CA ALA A 337 32.63 -14.74 7.08
C ALA A 337 31.48 -14.85 6.07
N ARG A 338 31.44 -15.92 5.25
CA ARG A 338 30.35 -16.15 4.30
C ARG A 338 29.03 -16.50 4.95
N VAL A 339 29.03 -17.25 6.04
CA VAL A 339 27.84 -17.54 6.83
C VAL A 339 27.25 -16.26 7.42
N ALA A 340 28.11 -15.33 7.90
CA ALA A 340 27.65 -14.00 8.33
C ALA A 340 27.02 -13.21 7.18
N LEU A 341 27.60 -13.21 5.97
CA LEU A 341 27.03 -12.57 4.77
C LEU A 341 25.67 -13.19 4.38
N VAL A 342 25.56 -14.51 4.43
CA VAL A 342 24.28 -15.24 4.18
C VAL A 342 23.22 -14.88 5.21
N ALA A 343 23.60 -14.80 6.50
CA ALA A 343 22.69 -14.41 7.57
C ALA A 343 22.19 -12.98 7.40
N ALA A 344 23.08 -12.04 7.04
CA ALA A 344 22.72 -10.66 6.73
C ALA A 344 21.77 -10.59 5.51
N THR A 345 22.04 -11.38 4.46
CA THR A 345 21.16 -11.49 3.28
C THR A 345 19.76 -11.96 3.68
N ALA A 346 19.66 -13.04 4.45
CA ALA A 346 18.38 -13.57 4.94
C ALA A 346 17.62 -12.54 5.78
N MET A 347 18.33 -11.79 6.64
CA MET A 347 17.74 -10.75 7.49
C MET A 347 17.15 -9.60 6.64
N VAL A 348 17.87 -9.15 5.64
CA VAL A 348 17.39 -8.07 4.75
C VAL A 348 16.21 -8.54 3.90
N ILE A 349 16.26 -9.76 3.33
CA ILE A 349 15.11 -10.32 2.61
C ILE A 349 13.88 -10.40 3.54
N ARG A 350 14.04 -10.93 4.75
CA ARG A 350 12.95 -11.00 5.74
C ARG A 350 12.40 -9.62 6.08
N SER A 351 13.28 -8.65 6.31
CA SER A 351 12.89 -7.26 6.60
C SER A 351 12.06 -6.65 5.46
N GLY A 352 12.51 -6.82 4.22
CA GLY A 352 11.81 -6.29 3.06
C GLY A 352 10.46 -6.99 2.80
N LEU A 353 10.40 -8.31 2.94
CA LEU A 353 9.14 -9.06 2.86
C LEU A 353 8.16 -8.63 3.96
N ALA A 354 8.64 -8.40 5.19
CA ALA A 354 7.81 -7.90 6.28
C ALA A 354 7.20 -6.52 5.98
N VAL A 355 7.98 -5.58 5.42
CA VAL A 355 7.47 -4.27 4.97
C VAL A 355 6.36 -4.44 3.94
N MET A 356 6.45 -5.43 3.06
CA MET A 356 5.42 -5.74 2.06
C MET A 356 4.25 -6.55 2.63
N GLY A 357 4.32 -7.01 3.88
CA GLY A 357 3.33 -7.90 4.49
C GLY A 357 3.30 -9.30 3.87
N VAL A 358 4.46 -9.77 3.39
CA VAL A 358 4.70 -11.10 2.80
C VAL A 358 5.53 -11.93 3.76
N ALA A 359 5.20 -13.21 3.92
CA ALA A 359 5.93 -14.09 4.80
C ALA A 359 7.24 -14.60 4.15
N PRO A 360 8.36 -14.65 4.88
CA PRO A 360 9.54 -15.36 4.42
C PRO A 360 9.29 -16.87 4.46
N VAL A 361 9.85 -17.61 3.51
CA VAL A 361 9.77 -19.07 3.45
C VAL A 361 11.06 -19.66 4.01
N GLU A 362 10.94 -20.53 5.02
CA GLU A 362 12.10 -21.16 5.67
C GLU A 362 12.63 -22.37 4.88
N GLU A 363 11.74 -23.08 4.15
CA GLU A 363 12.05 -24.24 3.32
C GLU A 363 11.15 -24.25 2.09
N MET A 364 11.72 -24.61 0.94
CA MET A 364 10.99 -24.88 -0.29
C MET A 364 11.36 -26.29 -0.75
N ARG A 365 10.34 -27.11 -1.00
CA ARG A 365 10.46 -28.50 -1.48
C ARG A 365 10.12 -28.58 -2.95
#